data_0b7af1523668c1b03a3c9a9a5f3812a0
#
_entry.id   0b7af1523668c1b03a3c9a9a5f3812a0
#
_cell.length_a   1.000
_cell.length_b   1.000
_cell.length_c   1.000
_cell.angle_alpha   90.00
_cell.angle_beta   90.00
_cell.angle_gamma   90.00
#
_symmetry.space_group_name_H-M   'P 1'
#
loop_
_entity.id
_entity.type
_entity.pdbx_description
1 polymer ?
#
loop_
_entity_poly.entity_id
_entity_poly.type
_entity_poly.pdbx_seq_one_letter_code
_entity_poly.pdbx_strand_id
1 'polypeptide(L)'
;LNNVDIARRLGYLQIPDDMIVDIRDCSDLPDSKVTLLTTGSQGEPYAALTRMARGDHYHINIKDGDTVMISASAIPGNEKLVGQTINKLYRRGANVIYEDVSGVHVSGHASQEELKLMLNLVKPKYFVPVHGEYRHLYKHADLAEKNGIAKDNIYIADVGDKIKFTEEKVE
;
A
#
# COMPACT_ATOMS: atom_id res chain seq x y z
N LEU A 1 10.00 -13.33 -4.30
CA LEU A 1 10.63 -13.71 -5.59
C LEU A 1 9.61 -13.72 -6.72
N ASN A 2 8.40 -14.31 -6.57
CA ASN A 2 7.42 -14.41 -7.67
C ASN A 2 7.12 -13.08 -8.38
N ASN A 3 6.96 -11.97 -7.64
CA ASN A 3 6.65 -10.67 -8.24
C ASN A 3 7.84 -10.13 -9.06
N VAL A 4 9.07 -10.34 -8.61
CA VAL A 4 10.29 -9.97 -9.33
C VAL A 4 10.40 -10.77 -10.62
N ASP A 5 10.17 -12.09 -10.55
CA ASP A 5 10.21 -12.97 -11.73
C ASP A 5 9.14 -12.62 -12.75
N ILE A 6 7.92 -12.30 -12.29
CA ILE A 6 6.85 -11.85 -13.17
C ILE A 6 7.21 -10.52 -13.84
N ALA A 7 7.70 -9.53 -13.08
CA ALA A 7 8.11 -8.24 -13.61
C ALA A 7 9.23 -8.35 -14.65
N ARG A 8 10.20 -9.25 -14.41
CA ARG A 8 11.28 -9.56 -15.36
C ARG A 8 10.75 -10.19 -16.65
N ARG A 9 9.89 -11.22 -16.52
CA ARG A 9 9.29 -11.90 -17.69
C ARG A 9 8.44 -10.98 -18.54
N LEU A 10 7.77 -10.00 -17.92
CA LEU A 10 6.97 -8.99 -18.60
C LEU A 10 7.80 -7.81 -19.13
N GLY A 11 9.12 -7.78 -18.86
CA GLY A 11 10.01 -6.71 -19.32
C GLY A 11 9.92 -5.39 -18.52
N TYR A 12 9.16 -5.36 -17.42
CA TYR A 12 9.08 -4.19 -16.53
C TYR A 12 10.31 -4.03 -15.65
N LEU A 13 11.07 -5.08 -15.43
CA LEU A 13 12.27 -5.07 -14.62
C LEU A 13 13.41 -5.76 -15.35
N GLN A 14 14.50 -5.03 -15.58
CA GLN A 14 15.70 -5.55 -16.24
C GLN A 14 16.80 -5.76 -15.19
N ILE A 15 16.86 -6.95 -14.64
CA ILE A 15 17.90 -7.37 -13.70
C ILE A 15 18.58 -8.61 -14.30
N PRO A 16 19.91 -8.60 -14.49
CA PRO A 16 20.67 -9.78 -14.89
C PRO A 16 20.52 -10.95 -13.91
N ASP A 17 20.61 -12.18 -14.38
CA ASP A 17 20.42 -13.37 -13.54
C ASP A 17 21.47 -13.49 -12.43
N ASP A 18 22.69 -13.09 -12.71
CA ASP A 18 23.82 -13.08 -11.78
C ASP A 18 23.71 -12.05 -10.65
N MET A 19 22.77 -11.09 -10.76
CA MET A 19 22.46 -10.15 -9.69
C MET A 19 21.46 -10.69 -8.65
N ILE A 20 20.78 -11.80 -8.94
CA ILE A 20 19.83 -12.41 -8.01
C ILE A 20 20.51 -13.56 -7.29
N VAL A 21 20.69 -13.41 -5.99
CA VAL A 21 21.34 -14.42 -5.15
C VAL A 21 20.36 -15.02 -4.13
N ASP A 22 20.60 -16.25 -3.74
CA ASP A 22 19.86 -16.89 -2.65
C ASP A 22 20.18 -16.20 -1.32
N ILE A 23 19.17 -16.09 -0.45
CA ILE A 23 19.35 -15.44 0.86
C ILE A 23 20.42 -16.13 1.73
N ARG A 24 20.68 -17.40 1.50
CA ARG A 24 21.71 -18.17 2.20
C ARG A 24 23.12 -17.74 1.83
N ASP A 25 23.29 -17.23 0.63
CA ASP A 25 24.59 -16.83 0.08
C ASP A 25 24.86 -15.33 0.31
N CYS A 26 23.86 -14.58 0.86
CA CYS A 26 24.02 -13.15 1.15
C CYS A 26 25.12 -12.87 2.19
N SER A 27 25.38 -13.80 3.10
CA SER A 27 26.43 -13.64 4.14
C SER A 27 27.85 -13.57 3.56
N ASP A 28 28.06 -14.06 2.36
CA ASP A 28 29.37 -14.10 1.70
C ASP A 28 29.65 -12.82 0.89
N LEU A 29 28.68 -11.94 0.81
CA LEU A 29 28.76 -10.68 0.08
C LEU A 29 29.00 -9.50 1.04
N PRO A 30 29.73 -8.47 0.61
CA PRO A 30 29.83 -7.23 1.37
C PRO A 30 28.45 -6.59 1.54
N ASP A 31 28.09 -6.16 2.75
CA ASP A 31 26.78 -5.55 3.06
C ASP A 31 26.40 -4.43 2.09
N SER A 32 27.38 -3.60 1.71
CA SER A 32 27.18 -2.48 0.76
C SER A 32 26.76 -2.89 -0.65
N LYS A 33 26.85 -4.17 -0.98
CA LYS A 33 26.44 -4.73 -2.29
C LYS A 33 25.15 -5.53 -2.23
N VAL A 34 24.53 -5.65 -1.05
CA VAL A 34 23.32 -6.45 -0.86
C VAL A 34 22.11 -5.56 -0.74
N THR A 35 21.10 -5.81 -1.58
CA THR A 35 19.76 -5.23 -1.47
C THR A 35 18.75 -6.34 -1.28
N LEU A 36 17.94 -6.25 -0.23
CA LEU A 36 16.92 -7.25 0.09
C LEU A 36 15.53 -6.72 -0.32
N LEU A 37 14.82 -7.51 -1.09
CA LEU A 37 13.38 -7.30 -1.32
C LEU A 37 12.60 -8.24 -0.42
N THR A 38 11.76 -7.69 0.44
CA THR A 38 11.07 -8.45 1.48
C THR A 38 9.61 -8.07 1.62
N THR A 39 8.86 -8.91 2.31
CA THR A 39 7.47 -8.64 2.73
C THR A 39 7.43 -8.07 4.13
N GLY A 40 6.26 -7.54 4.55
CA GLY A 40 6.04 -7.10 5.94
C GLY A 40 5.87 -5.60 6.11
N SER A 41 5.55 -4.88 5.02
CA SER A 41 5.28 -3.44 5.06
C SER A 41 4.08 -3.06 5.94
N GLN A 42 3.20 -4.01 6.26
CA GLN A 42 2.03 -3.80 7.12
C GLN A 42 2.27 -4.20 8.59
N GLY A 43 3.49 -4.56 8.95
CA GLY A 43 3.85 -4.92 10.32
C GLY A 43 3.33 -6.28 10.78
N GLU A 44 2.97 -7.16 9.85
CA GLU A 44 2.45 -8.50 10.15
C GLU A 44 3.48 -9.29 10.99
N PRO A 45 3.06 -9.96 12.07
CA PRO A 45 3.97 -10.54 13.06
C PRO A 45 4.97 -11.57 12.51
N TYR A 46 4.56 -12.30 11.47
CA TYR A 46 5.36 -13.38 10.86
C TYR A 46 6.04 -12.97 9.57
N ALA A 47 5.82 -11.75 9.09
CA ALA A 47 6.47 -11.26 7.89
C ALA A 47 7.97 -11.05 8.09
N ALA A 48 8.74 -11.18 7.01
CA ALA A 48 10.19 -11.15 7.07
C ALA A 48 10.73 -9.84 7.67
N LEU A 49 10.23 -8.67 7.25
CA LEU A 49 10.66 -7.38 7.79
C LEU A 49 10.44 -7.28 9.30
N THR A 50 9.27 -7.70 9.79
CA THR A 50 8.95 -7.66 11.23
C THR A 50 9.86 -8.58 12.03
N ARG A 51 10.20 -9.74 11.49
CA ARG A 51 11.15 -10.68 12.10
C ARG A 51 12.57 -10.12 12.10
N MET A 52 13.00 -9.50 11.00
CA MET A 52 14.30 -8.80 10.93
C MET A 52 14.36 -7.67 11.97
N ALA A 53 13.32 -6.86 12.08
CA ALA A 53 13.23 -5.79 13.06
C ALA A 53 13.27 -6.29 14.52
N ARG A 54 12.72 -7.47 14.80
CA ARG A 54 12.81 -8.13 16.10
C ARG A 54 14.16 -8.82 16.34
N GLY A 55 14.85 -9.23 15.27
CA GLY A 55 16.11 -10.00 15.32
C GLY A 55 15.90 -11.50 15.51
N ASP A 56 14.76 -11.99 15.08
CA ASP A 56 14.43 -13.42 15.06
C ASP A 56 14.32 -13.98 13.63
N HIS A 57 14.80 -13.24 12.64
CA HIS A 57 14.92 -13.75 11.28
C HIS A 57 16.15 -14.65 11.14
N TYR A 58 15.97 -15.82 10.52
CA TYR A 58 16.98 -16.88 10.53
C TYR A 58 18.30 -16.49 9.79
N HIS A 59 18.18 -15.78 8.67
CA HIS A 59 19.34 -15.48 7.81
C HIS A 59 19.82 -14.03 7.93
N ILE A 60 18.94 -13.08 8.24
CA ILE A 60 19.23 -11.65 8.14
C ILE A 60 19.04 -10.97 9.48
N ASN A 61 20.04 -10.19 9.87
CA ASN A 61 19.97 -9.28 11.00
C ASN A 61 20.18 -7.85 10.50
N ILE A 62 19.30 -6.94 10.91
CA ILE A 62 19.48 -5.51 10.68
C ILE A 62 20.67 -5.02 11.52
N LYS A 63 21.59 -4.34 10.88
CA LYS A 63 22.80 -3.75 11.47
C LYS A 63 22.65 -2.25 11.59
N ASP A 64 23.47 -1.66 12.46
CA ASP A 64 23.60 -0.22 12.56
C ASP A 64 24.05 0.40 11.22
N GLY A 65 23.35 1.44 10.77
CA GLY A 65 23.58 2.09 9.48
C GLY A 65 22.90 1.46 8.27
N ASP A 66 22.24 0.30 8.40
CA ASP A 66 21.44 -0.26 7.31
C ASP A 66 20.30 0.70 6.92
N THR A 67 19.99 0.78 5.64
CA THR A 67 18.84 1.56 5.15
C THR A 67 17.67 0.64 4.85
N VAL A 68 16.53 0.91 5.49
CA VAL A 68 15.27 0.20 5.27
C VAL A 68 14.25 1.14 4.64
N MET A 69 13.84 0.82 3.42
CA MET A 69 12.82 1.58 2.69
C MET A 69 11.48 0.84 2.73
N ILE A 70 10.45 1.46 3.28
CA ILE A 70 9.08 0.93 3.31
C ILE A 70 8.28 1.67 2.25
N SER A 71 8.11 1.03 1.09
CA SER A 71 7.43 1.58 -0.09
C SER A 71 5.91 1.29 -0.08
N ALA A 72 5.28 1.34 1.09
CA ALA A 72 3.85 1.09 1.23
C ALA A 72 3.27 1.96 2.34
N SER A 73 2.10 2.52 2.11
CA SER A 73 1.32 3.18 3.17
C SER A 73 0.65 2.14 4.06
N ALA A 74 0.51 2.44 5.34
CA ALA A 74 -0.20 1.58 6.26
C ALA A 74 -1.68 1.45 5.83
N ILE A 75 -2.19 0.23 5.78
CA ILE A 75 -3.62 -0.03 5.62
C ILE A 75 -4.33 0.45 6.89
N PRO A 76 -5.50 1.14 6.77
CA PRO A 76 -6.27 1.53 7.94
C PRO A 76 -6.46 0.41 8.95
N GLY A 77 -6.04 0.65 10.19
CA GLY A 77 -6.01 -0.34 11.28
C GLY A 77 -4.65 -1.00 11.52
N ASN A 78 -3.71 -0.91 10.60
CA ASN A 78 -2.35 -1.47 10.76
C ASN A 78 -1.31 -0.44 11.22
N GLU A 79 -1.68 0.83 11.39
CA GLU A 79 -0.76 1.93 11.70
C GLU A 79 0.08 1.64 12.94
N LYS A 80 -0.55 1.04 13.96
CA LYS A 80 0.13 0.67 15.20
C LYS A 80 1.18 -0.43 14.98
N LEU A 81 0.88 -1.43 14.17
CA LEU A 81 1.81 -2.53 13.86
C LEU A 81 2.97 -2.05 13.00
N VAL A 82 2.68 -1.22 11.99
CA VAL A 82 3.69 -0.59 11.14
C VAL A 82 4.60 0.29 12.00
N GLY A 83 4.03 1.18 12.83
CA GLY A 83 4.79 2.04 13.74
C GLY A 83 5.66 1.26 14.73
N GLN A 84 5.18 0.14 15.26
CA GLN A 84 5.99 -0.73 16.12
C GLN A 84 7.17 -1.36 15.36
N THR A 85 6.98 -1.75 14.11
CA THR A 85 8.06 -2.31 13.29
C THR A 85 9.11 -1.24 12.99
N ILE A 86 8.69 -0.03 12.59
CA ILE A 86 9.57 1.12 12.37
C ILE A 86 10.38 1.44 13.63
N ASN A 87 9.73 1.52 14.80
CA ASN A 87 10.41 1.78 16.07
C ASN A 87 11.48 0.73 16.39
N LYS A 88 11.22 -0.56 16.06
CA LYS A 88 12.21 -1.62 16.27
C LYS A 88 13.40 -1.49 15.32
N LEU A 89 13.17 -1.08 14.07
CA LEU A 89 14.24 -0.82 13.11
C LEU A 89 15.15 0.33 13.59
N TYR A 90 14.57 1.45 14.05
CA TYR A 90 15.35 2.54 14.64
C TYR A 90 16.16 2.10 15.87
N ARG A 91 15.59 1.25 16.73
CA ARG A 91 16.34 0.72 17.89
C ARG A 91 17.53 -0.16 17.50
N ARG A 92 17.59 -0.64 16.26
CA ARG A 92 18.73 -1.38 15.69
C ARG A 92 19.72 -0.49 14.96
N GLY A 93 19.50 0.83 14.96
CA GLY A 93 20.35 1.79 14.27
C GLY A 93 20.10 1.92 12.77
N ALA A 94 19.00 1.35 12.25
CA ALA A 94 18.68 1.46 10.85
C ALA A 94 18.20 2.88 10.47
N ASN A 95 18.57 3.34 9.27
CA ASN A 95 17.97 4.47 8.60
C ASN A 95 16.65 4.03 7.98
N VAL A 96 15.52 4.50 8.47
CA VAL A 96 14.21 4.08 7.96
C VAL A 96 13.59 5.19 7.12
N ILE A 97 13.31 4.87 5.85
CA ILE A 97 12.63 5.73 4.89
C ILE A 97 11.21 5.20 4.75
N TYR A 98 10.21 5.99 5.15
CA TYR A 98 8.80 5.60 5.13
C TYR A 98 7.93 6.85 4.92
N GLU A 99 6.65 6.65 4.57
CA GLU A 99 5.66 7.69 4.27
C GLU A 99 5.97 8.52 2.99
N ASP A 100 5.11 9.50 2.69
CA ASP A 100 5.11 10.30 1.46
C ASP A 100 6.29 11.26 1.29
N VAL A 101 7.19 11.31 2.27
CA VAL A 101 8.30 12.27 2.29
C VAL A 101 9.26 12.10 1.10
N SER A 102 9.27 10.94 0.45
CA SER A 102 10.27 10.60 -0.55
C SER A 102 9.72 10.17 -1.91
N GLY A 103 8.40 10.17 -2.10
CA GLY A 103 7.79 9.71 -3.36
C GLY A 103 8.02 8.22 -3.67
N VAL A 104 8.35 7.41 -2.67
CA VAL A 104 8.61 5.96 -2.82
C VAL A 104 7.35 5.11 -2.91
N HIS A 105 6.19 5.66 -2.53
CA HIS A 105 4.91 4.98 -2.60
C HIS A 105 4.15 5.38 -3.87
N VAL A 106 3.67 4.38 -4.60
CA VAL A 106 2.71 4.56 -5.69
C VAL A 106 1.38 3.98 -5.23
N SER A 107 0.37 4.84 -5.10
CA SER A 107 -0.97 4.41 -4.70
C SER A 107 -1.59 3.48 -5.75
N GLY A 108 -2.19 2.38 -5.31
CA GLY A 108 -3.04 1.54 -6.16
C GLY A 108 -4.47 2.09 -6.31
N HIS A 109 -4.82 3.13 -5.54
CA HIS A 109 -6.11 3.82 -5.64
C HIS A 109 -6.04 4.95 -6.66
N ALA A 110 -7.17 5.20 -7.32
CA ALA A 110 -7.28 6.27 -8.30
C ALA A 110 -7.09 7.65 -7.63
N SER A 111 -6.37 8.54 -8.32
CA SER A 111 -6.28 9.95 -7.95
C SER A 111 -7.62 10.67 -8.13
N GLN A 112 -7.75 11.87 -7.58
CA GLN A 112 -8.96 12.67 -7.73
C GLN A 112 -9.32 12.92 -9.20
N GLU A 113 -8.35 13.16 -10.06
CA GLU A 113 -8.59 13.43 -11.48
C GLU A 113 -9.04 12.16 -12.24
N GLU A 114 -8.51 11.00 -11.85
CA GLU A 114 -8.95 9.70 -12.41
C GLU A 114 -10.38 9.36 -11.97
N LEU A 115 -10.75 9.66 -10.71
CA LEU A 115 -12.14 9.52 -10.22
C LEU A 115 -13.10 10.43 -10.99
N LYS A 116 -12.73 11.70 -11.25
CA LYS A 116 -13.50 12.62 -12.09
C LYS A 116 -13.66 12.09 -13.51
N LEU A 117 -12.57 11.59 -14.09
CA LEU A 117 -12.61 11.00 -15.44
C LEU A 117 -13.61 9.84 -15.49
N MET A 118 -13.55 8.93 -14.50
CA MET A 118 -14.47 7.80 -14.43
C MET A 118 -15.94 8.25 -14.31
N LEU A 119 -16.23 9.21 -13.43
CA LEU A 119 -17.57 9.76 -13.26
C LEU A 119 -18.10 10.37 -14.58
N ASN A 120 -17.26 11.12 -15.30
CA ASN A 120 -17.62 11.74 -16.56
C ASN A 120 -17.82 10.74 -17.71
N LEU A 121 -17.09 9.63 -17.70
CA LEU A 121 -17.25 8.58 -18.71
C LEU A 121 -18.50 7.74 -18.45
N VAL A 122 -18.72 7.34 -17.20
CA VAL A 122 -19.87 6.48 -16.83
C VAL A 122 -21.18 7.25 -16.75
N LYS A 123 -21.16 8.52 -16.31
CA LYS A 123 -22.33 9.39 -16.08
C LYS A 123 -23.43 8.66 -15.31
N PRO A 124 -23.16 8.13 -14.11
CA PRO A 124 -24.12 7.33 -13.38
C PRO A 124 -25.32 8.18 -12.95
N LYS A 125 -26.53 7.63 -12.99
CA LYS A 125 -27.73 8.27 -12.44
C LYS A 125 -27.68 8.32 -10.92
N TYR A 126 -27.21 7.24 -10.29
CA TYR A 126 -27.05 7.12 -8.84
C TYR A 126 -25.60 6.82 -8.49
N PHE A 127 -25.13 7.32 -7.36
CA PHE A 127 -23.76 7.14 -6.93
C PHE A 127 -23.69 6.74 -5.45
N VAL A 128 -22.95 5.68 -5.16
CA VAL A 128 -22.69 5.19 -3.79
C VAL A 128 -21.18 5.02 -3.63
N PRO A 129 -20.51 5.92 -2.90
CA PRO A 129 -19.10 5.73 -2.59
C PRO A 129 -18.95 4.55 -1.63
N VAL A 130 -17.93 3.71 -1.89
CA VAL A 130 -17.62 2.54 -1.07
C VAL A 130 -16.12 2.49 -0.81
N HIS A 131 -15.71 1.69 0.20
CA HIS A 131 -14.32 1.44 0.56
C HIS A 131 -13.60 2.65 1.15
N GLY A 132 -13.45 2.65 2.45
CA GLY A 132 -12.74 3.68 3.21
C GLY A 132 -13.49 4.07 4.49
N GLU A 133 -12.93 5.02 5.21
CA GLU A 133 -13.58 5.64 6.35
C GLU A 133 -14.64 6.64 5.87
N TYR A 134 -15.58 7.03 6.75
CA TYR A 134 -16.66 7.98 6.43
C TYR A 134 -16.15 9.27 5.76
N ARG A 135 -15.03 9.81 6.22
CA ARG A 135 -14.40 11.00 5.60
C ARG A 135 -14.03 10.81 4.13
N HIS A 136 -13.62 9.61 3.74
CA HIS A 136 -13.28 9.27 2.35
C HIS A 136 -14.54 9.17 1.51
N LEU A 137 -15.57 8.51 2.04
CA LEU A 137 -16.89 8.39 1.38
C LEU A 137 -17.51 9.77 1.17
N TYR A 138 -17.45 10.64 2.20
CA TYR A 138 -17.95 12.00 2.15
C TYR A 138 -17.23 12.83 1.07
N LYS A 139 -15.90 12.77 1.02
CA LYS A 139 -15.12 13.50 0.01
C LYS A 139 -15.37 12.99 -1.40
N HIS A 140 -15.59 11.69 -1.57
CA HIS A 140 -15.93 11.12 -2.87
C HIS A 140 -17.34 11.48 -3.31
N ALA A 141 -18.29 11.57 -2.39
CA ALA A 141 -19.63 12.08 -2.63
C ALA A 141 -19.62 13.56 -3.06
N ASP A 142 -18.88 14.42 -2.35
CA ASP A 142 -18.66 15.83 -2.70
C ASP A 142 -18.03 15.99 -4.10
N LEU A 143 -17.09 15.12 -4.42
CA LEU A 143 -16.48 15.08 -5.76
C LEU A 143 -17.51 14.72 -6.82
N ALA A 144 -18.37 13.73 -6.56
CA ALA A 144 -19.44 13.30 -7.48
C ALA A 144 -20.46 14.42 -7.72
N GLU A 145 -20.89 15.12 -6.68
CA GLU A 145 -21.78 16.27 -6.78
C GLU A 145 -21.17 17.39 -7.63
N LYS A 146 -19.90 17.74 -7.40
CA LYS A 146 -19.15 18.73 -8.18
C LYS A 146 -18.96 18.34 -9.64
N ASN A 147 -19.05 17.05 -9.96
CA ASN A 147 -18.99 16.53 -11.34
C ASN A 147 -20.38 16.29 -11.96
N GLY A 148 -21.44 16.85 -11.38
CA GLY A 148 -22.76 16.96 -11.99
C GLY A 148 -23.74 15.85 -11.62
N ILE A 149 -23.44 14.99 -10.66
CA ILE A 149 -24.43 14.06 -10.11
C ILE A 149 -25.30 14.82 -9.10
N ALA A 150 -26.61 14.73 -9.29
CA ALA A 150 -27.56 15.41 -8.39
C ALA A 150 -27.38 14.90 -6.96
N LYS A 151 -27.36 15.80 -5.99
CA LYS A 151 -27.14 15.48 -4.57
C LYS A 151 -28.10 14.41 -4.05
N ASP A 152 -29.36 14.46 -4.45
CA ASP A 152 -30.40 13.49 -4.07
C ASP A 152 -30.17 12.08 -4.67
N ASN A 153 -29.22 11.95 -5.58
CA ASN A 153 -28.82 10.69 -6.20
C ASN A 153 -27.49 10.16 -5.64
N ILE A 154 -26.94 10.78 -4.59
CA ILE A 154 -25.70 10.37 -3.94
C ILE A 154 -26.02 9.81 -2.55
N TYR A 155 -25.64 8.57 -2.29
CA TYR A 155 -25.96 7.86 -1.05
C TYR A 155 -24.68 7.44 -0.35
N ILE A 156 -24.44 7.97 0.86
CA ILE A 156 -23.37 7.48 1.75
C ILE A 156 -24.03 6.50 2.71
N ALA A 157 -23.61 5.25 2.69
CA ALA A 157 -24.14 4.19 3.52
C ALA A 157 -23.17 3.81 4.63
N ASP A 158 -23.69 3.52 5.80
CA ASP A 158 -22.97 2.93 6.92
C ASP A 158 -22.99 1.39 6.84
N VAL A 159 -22.13 0.75 7.63
CA VAL A 159 -22.06 -0.72 7.67
C VAL A 159 -23.36 -1.29 8.20
N GLY A 160 -24.05 -2.07 7.35
CA GLY A 160 -25.34 -2.68 7.67
C GLY A 160 -26.53 -2.03 7.00
N ASP A 161 -26.34 -0.85 6.40
CA ASP A 161 -27.39 -0.21 5.61
C ASP A 161 -27.74 -1.02 4.37
N LYS A 162 -28.98 -0.94 3.96
CA LYS A 162 -29.51 -1.56 2.74
C LYS A 162 -29.99 -0.49 1.79
N ILE A 163 -29.39 -0.44 0.62
CA ILE A 163 -29.82 0.44 -0.46
C ILE A 163 -30.52 -0.41 -1.51
N LYS A 164 -31.78 -0.13 -1.76
CA LYS A 164 -32.59 -0.85 -2.75
C LYS A 164 -32.79 0.02 -3.98
N PHE A 165 -32.28 -0.45 -5.11
CA PHE A 165 -32.51 0.16 -6.41
C PHE A 165 -33.71 -0.46 -7.08
N THR A 166 -34.64 0.38 -7.54
CA THR A 166 -35.78 0.01 -8.38
C THR A 166 -35.72 0.78 -9.69
N GLU A 167 -36.57 0.46 -10.65
CA GLU A 167 -36.64 1.22 -11.92
C GLU A 167 -37.04 2.67 -11.70
N GLU A 168 -37.84 2.97 -10.65
CA GLU A 168 -38.40 4.29 -10.39
C GLU A 168 -37.57 5.08 -9.36
N LYS A 169 -37.04 4.43 -8.33
CA LYS A 169 -36.40 5.11 -7.19
C LYS A 169 -35.35 4.27 -6.48
N VAL A 170 -34.62 4.95 -5.61
CA VAL A 170 -33.69 4.34 -4.64
C VAL A 170 -34.25 4.54 -3.23
N GLU A 171 -34.27 3.47 -2.43
CA GLU A 171 -34.74 3.44 -1.04
C GLU A 171 -33.65 2.91 -0.11
#